data_ba68980386c093f1672c9bfbad7ae969
#
_entry.id   ba68980386c093f1672c9bfbad7ae969
#
_cell.length_a   1.000
_cell.length_b   1.000
_cell.length_c   1.000
_cell.angle_alpha   90.00
_cell.angle_beta   90.00
_cell.angle_gamma   90.00
#
_symmetry.space_group_name_H-M   'P 1'
#
loop_
_entity.id
_entity.type
_entity.pdbx_description
1 polymer ?
#
loop_
_entity_poly.entity_id
_entity_poly.type
_entity_poly.pdbx_seq_one_letter_code
_entity_poly.pdbx_strand_id
1 'polypeptide(L)'
;IDELTQSQWRGKLGIAPTNSSFQAFISALIQSRGEAGAENWLTAIKANEPKIYEKNSQIVEAVDAGELDLGLVNHYYIWEVSSELGRPVKAKIDFFQPGDLGNLINVSGAGVMETSKNKVGAEKLISYLLSEATQKRFVSDTHEYSLVLPELKPEDLPALSEVKAPAVDLSTLADLQETQALLVKVGMI
;
A
#
# COMPACT_ATOMS: atom_id res chain seq x y z
N ILE A 1 -7.00 4.92 -10.75
CA ILE A 1 -5.63 4.58 -11.19
C ILE A 1 -5.39 4.84 -12.68
N ASP A 2 -6.43 4.85 -13.51
CA ASP A 2 -6.24 4.98 -14.96
C ASP A 2 -5.71 6.38 -15.36
N GLU A 3 -5.98 7.40 -14.58
CA GLU A 3 -5.41 8.74 -14.80
C GLU A 3 -3.88 8.76 -14.74
N LEU A 4 -3.26 7.85 -13.99
CA LEU A 4 -1.80 7.74 -13.88
C LEU A 4 -1.14 7.30 -15.19
N THR A 5 -1.91 6.73 -16.14
CA THR A 5 -1.41 6.34 -17.46
C THR A 5 -1.32 7.52 -18.44
N GLN A 6 -1.86 8.68 -18.08
CA GLN A 6 -1.87 9.87 -18.94
C GLN A 6 -0.48 10.49 -19.03
N SER A 7 -0.15 11.03 -20.21
CA SER A 7 1.18 11.57 -20.52
C SER A 7 1.59 12.78 -19.68
N GLN A 8 0.66 13.47 -19.01
CA GLN A 8 0.96 14.56 -18.08
C GLN A 8 1.83 14.11 -16.89
N TRP A 9 1.81 12.80 -16.56
CA TRP A 9 2.57 12.20 -15.47
C TRP A 9 3.93 11.61 -15.90
N ARG A 10 4.31 11.83 -17.16
CA ARG A 10 5.58 11.29 -17.67
C ARG A 10 6.77 11.82 -16.88
N GLY A 11 7.57 10.92 -16.33
CA GLY A 11 8.73 11.21 -15.49
C GLY A 11 8.42 11.76 -14.10
N LYS A 12 7.16 11.82 -13.69
CA LYS A 12 6.70 12.46 -12.45
C LYS A 12 6.15 11.51 -11.40
N LEU A 13 5.96 10.25 -11.74
CA LEU A 13 5.43 9.21 -10.87
C LEU A 13 6.54 8.35 -10.28
N GLY A 14 6.54 8.14 -8.96
CA GLY A 14 7.40 7.17 -8.27
C GLY A 14 6.65 5.88 -7.94
N ILE A 15 7.29 4.74 -8.19
CA ILE A 15 6.78 3.41 -7.86
C ILE A 15 7.89 2.51 -7.32
N ALA A 16 7.53 1.49 -6.55
CA ALA A 16 8.46 0.50 -6.00
C ALA A 16 8.02 -0.94 -6.37
N PRO A 17 8.31 -1.42 -7.60
CA PRO A 17 7.77 -2.68 -8.11
C PRO A 17 8.20 -3.93 -7.33
N THR A 18 9.35 -3.88 -6.65
CA THR A 18 9.84 -4.98 -5.79
C THR A 18 9.22 -4.97 -4.39
N ASN A 19 8.54 -3.89 -4.00
CA ASN A 19 7.88 -3.77 -2.71
C ASN A 19 6.60 -4.62 -2.67
N SER A 20 6.37 -5.32 -1.55
CA SER A 20 5.24 -6.23 -1.38
C SER A 20 3.87 -5.54 -1.52
N SER A 21 3.74 -4.28 -1.10
CA SER A 21 2.47 -3.55 -1.25
C SER A 21 2.16 -3.20 -2.70
N PHE A 22 3.18 -2.86 -3.51
CA PHE A 22 2.98 -2.68 -4.95
C PHE A 22 2.61 -4.01 -5.62
N GLN A 23 3.27 -5.12 -5.24
CA GLN A 23 2.94 -6.44 -5.78
C GLN A 23 1.51 -6.86 -5.41
N ALA A 24 1.07 -6.65 -4.17
CA ALA A 24 -0.31 -6.89 -3.76
C ALA A 24 -1.32 -6.05 -4.57
N PHE A 25 -0.99 -4.80 -4.85
CA PHE A 25 -1.80 -3.95 -5.73
C PHE A 25 -1.89 -4.51 -7.17
N ILE A 26 -0.78 -5.00 -7.74
CA ILE A 26 -0.80 -5.62 -9.06
C ILE A 26 -1.57 -6.96 -9.04
N SER A 27 -1.45 -7.77 -7.98
CA SER A 27 -2.29 -8.98 -7.82
C SER A 27 -3.79 -8.62 -7.82
N ALA A 28 -4.18 -7.57 -7.11
CA ALA A 28 -5.54 -7.06 -7.10
C ALA A 28 -5.97 -6.53 -8.49
N LEU A 29 -5.05 -5.93 -9.23
CA LEU A 29 -5.31 -5.47 -10.61
C LEU A 29 -5.55 -6.65 -11.56
N ILE A 30 -4.76 -7.73 -11.44
CA ILE A 30 -4.96 -8.97 -12.20
C ILE A 30 -6.33 -9.58 -11.86
N GLN A 31 -6.67 -9.68 -10.57
CA GLN A 31 -7.97 -10.19 -10.12
C GLN A 31 -9.13 -9.37 -10.70
N SER A 32 -9.01 -8.04 -10.72
CA SER A 32 -10.07 -7.13 -11.15
C SER A 32 -10.24 -7.05 -12.68
N ARG A 33 -9.13 -7.12 -13.44
CA ARG A 33 -9.09 -6.81 -14.88
C ARG A 33 -8.57 -7.95 -15.75
N GLY A 34 -8.17 -9.06 -15.12
CA GLY A 34 -7.43 -10.14 -15.78
C GLY A 34 -5.98 -9.76 -16.08
N GLU A 35 -5.15 -10.77 -16.41
CA GLU A 35 -3.72 -10.56 -16.72
C GLU A 35 -3.52 -9.53 -17.85
N ALA A 36 -4.28 -9.65 -18.93
CA ALA A 36 -4.17 -8.72 -20.08
C ALA A 36 -4.50 -7.27 -19.70
N GLY A 37 -5.51 -7.05 -18.83
CA GLY A 37 -5.85 -5.71 -18.34
C GLY A 37 -4.76 -5.13 -17.45
N ALA A 38 -4.15 -5.94 -16.59
CA ALA A 38 -3.03 -5.54 -15.75
C ALA A 38 -1.77 -5.27 -16.59
N GLU A 39 -1.47 -6.11 -17.59
CA GLU A 39 -0.36 -5.90 -18.54
C GLU A 39 -0.49 -4.57 -19.30
N ASN A 40 -1.68 -4.28 -19.79
CA ASN A 40 -1.96 -3.03 -20.51
C ASN A 40 -1.72 -1.81 -19.60
N TRP A 41 -2.20 -1.86 -18.36
CA TRP A 41 -2.00 -0.78 -17.39
C TRP A 41 -0.51 -0.60 -17.06
N LEU A 42 0.20 -1.69 -16.74
CA LEU A 42 1.64 -1.65 -16.45
C LEU A 42 2.46 -1.13 -17.64
N THR A 43 2.12 -1.55 -18.86
CA THR A 43 2.77 -1.07 -20.09
C THR A 43 2.57 0.43 -20.27
N ALA A 44 1.35 0.93 -20.01
CA ALA A 44 1.04 2.35 -20.10
C ALA A 44 1.78 3.17 -19.01
N ILE A 45 1.85 2.66 -17.76
CA ILE A 45 2.67 3.26 -16.71
C ILE A 45 4.15 3.29 -17.10
N LYS A 46 4.68 2.18 -17.64
CA LYS A 46 6.08 2.12 -18.10
C LYS A 46 6.37 3.13 -19.20
N ALA A 47 5.43 3.34 -20.14
CA ALA A 47 5.55 4.34 -21.20
C ALA A 47 5.63 5.78 -20.67
N ASN A 48 5.12 6.02 -19.45
CA ASN A 48 5.26 7.28 -18.74
C ASN A 48 6.60 7.43 -17.99
N GLU A 49 7.53 6.50 -18.17
CA GLU A 49 8.89 6.59 -17.60
C GLU A 49 8.86 6.86 -16.08
N PRO A 50 8.15 6.03 -15.26
CA PRO A 50 8.09 6.24 -13.83
C PRO A 50 9.49 6.10 -13.23
N LYS A 51 9.77 6.82 -12.15
CA LYS A 51 10.99 6.60 -11.38
C LYS A 51 10.82 5.40 -10.47
N ILE A 52 11.76 4.46 -10.54
CA ILE A 52 11.75 3.20 -9.80
C ILE A 52 12.57 3.34 -8.52
N TYR A 53 11.98 2.92 -7.42
CA TYR A 53 12.59 2.92 -6.09
C TYR A 53 12.51 1.52 -5.46
N GLU A 54 13.35 1.26 -4.47
CA GLU A 54 13.30 0.02 -3.70
C GLU A 54 12.28 0.08 -2.56
N LYS A 55 12.05 1.29 -2.00
CA LYS A 55 11.22 1.52 -0.80
C LYS A 55 10.23 2.65 -1.01
N ASN A 56 9.09 2.54 -0.35
CA ASN A 56 8.07 3.59 -0.35
C ASN A 56 8.56 4.89 0.35
N SER A 57 9.40 4.78 1.39
CA SER A 57 9.98 5.96 2.05
C SER A 57 10.79 6.83 1.08
N GLN A 58 11.59 6.22 0.19
CA GLN A 58 12.35 6.94 -0.84
C GLN A 58 11.44 7.70 -1.81
N ILE A 59 10.26 7.14 -2.13
CA ILE A 59 9.27 7.83 -2.97
C ILE A 59 8.73 9.07 -2.25
N VAL A 60 8.40 8.94 -0.94
CA VAL A 60 7.93 10.08 -0.14
C VAL A 60 9.00 11.16 -0.03
N GLU A 61 10.27 10.78 0.17
CA GLU A 61 11.41 11.71 0.19
C GLU A 61 11.55 12.45 -1.15
N ALA A 62 11.42 11.75 -2.28
CA ALA A 62 11.51 12.34 -3.62
C ALA A 62 10.36 13.33 -3.90
N VAL A 63 9.14 13.01 -3.43
CA VAL A 63 8.00 13.95 -3.50
C VAL A 63 8.24 15.15 -2.56
N ASP A 64 8.74 14.93 -1.34
CA ASP A 64 9.08 16.01 -0.40
C ASP A 64 10.15 16.95 -0.94
N ALA A 65 11.14 16.41 -1.65
CA ALA A 65 12.20 17.18 -2.31
C ALA A 65 11.71 17.92 -3.57
N GLY A 66 10.53 17.59 -4.10
CA GLY A 66 10.00 18.16 -5.35
C GLY A 66 10.62 17.54 -6.62
N GLU A 67 11.21 16.35 -6.49
CA GLU A 67 11.73 15.59 -7.62
C GLU A 67 10.66 14.81 -8.37
N LEU A 68 9.54 14.54 -7.68
CA LEU A 68 8.35 13.87 -8.17
C LEU A 68 7.10 14.68 -7.83
N ASP A 69 6.09 14.60 -8.69
CA ASP A 69 4.77 15.16 -8.42
C ASP A 69 3.88 14.16 -7.65
N LEU A 70 4.09 12.84 -7.89
CA LEU A 70 3.26 11.75 -7.36
C LEU A 70 4.09 10.53 -6.92
N GLY A 71 3.54 9.74 -5.99
CA GLY A 71 4.07 8.44 -5.61
C GLY A 71 2.98 7.46 -5.21
N LEU A 72 3.07 6.20 -5.65
CA LEU A 72 2.21 5.13 -5.16
C LEU A 72 2.85 4.51 -3.92
N VAL A 73 2.27 4.79 -2.75
CA VAL A 73 2.81 4.37 -1.44
C VAL A 73 1.68 4.03 -0.47
N ASN A 74 1.98 3.29 0.58
CA ASN A 74 1.07 3.21 1.71
C ASN A 74 1.04 4.56 2.46
N HIS A 75 -0.11 4.94 2.98
CA HIS A 75 -0.35 6.25 3.58
C HIS A 75 0.57 6.57 4.77
N TYR A 76 0.92 5.59 5.61
CA TYR A 76 1.68 5.81 6.84
C TYR A 76 3.14 6.24 6.62
N TYR A 77 3.71 6.05 5.42
CA TYR A 77 5.08 6.48 5.12
C TYR A 77 5.28 8.00 5.21
N ILE A 78 4.23 8.80 5.11
CA ILE A 78 4.29 10.26 5.36
C ILE A 78 4.78 10.55 6.78
N TRP A 79 4.26 9.84 7.77
CA TRP A 79 4.65 10.04 9.17
C TRP A 79 5.98 9.39 9.51
N GLU A 80 6.28 8.22 8.92
CA GLU A 80 7.57 7.55 9.06
C GLU A 80 8.69 8.49 8.59
N VAL A 81 8.63 8.99 7.36
CA VAL A 81 9.64 9.91 6.81
C VAL A 81 9.67 11.24 7.55
N SER A 82 8.51 11.78 7.99
CA SER A 82 8.47 12.99 8.81
C SER A 82 9.23 12.82 10.13
N SER A 83 9.07 11.65 10.76
CA SER A 83 9.78 11.30 11.99
C SER A 83 11.29 11.18 11.77
N GLU A 84 11.72 10.51 10.69
CA GLU A 84 13.12 10.35 10.34
C GLU A 84 13.80 11.69 10.03
N LEU A 85 13.09 12.58 9.34
CA LEU A 85 13.59 13.91 9.00
C LEU A 85 13.49 14.92 10.17
N GLY A 86 12.80 14.57 11.25
CA GLY A 86 12.55 15.49 12.38
C GLY A 86 11.70 16.71 12.03
N ARG A 87 10.94 16.66 10.92
CA ARG A 87 10.02 17.69 10.44
C ARG A 87 8.91 17.11 9.58
N PRO A 88 7.74 17.75 9.48
CA PRO A 88 6.71 17.35 8.53
C PRO A 88 7.23 17.36 7.09
N VAL A 89 6.87 16.34 6.30
CA VAL A 89 7.08 16.34 4.85
C VAL A 89 6.06 17.26 4.17
N LYS A 90 6.39 17.76 2.97
CA LYS A 90 5.50 18.55 2.13
C LYS A 90 4.50 17.68 1.36
N ALA A 91 4.86 16.40 1.16
CA ALA A 91 3.99 15.42 0.52
C ALA A 91 2.68 15.28 1.31
N LYS A 92 1.58 15.04 0.62
CA LYS A 92 0.25 14.83 1.21
C LYS A 92 -0.33 13.53 0.69
N ILE A 93 -1.16 12.89 1.53
CA ILE A 93 -1.96 11.75 1.08
C ILE A 93 -3.16 12.26 0.30
N ASP A 94 -3.34 11.68 -0.88
CA ASP A 94 -4.53 11.82 -1.68
C ASP A 94 -5.10 10.43 -1.97
N PHE A 95 -6.40 10.28 -1.82
CA PHE A 95 -7.09 9.03 -2.09
C PHE A 95 -7.71 9.11 -3.49
N PHE A 96 -7.75 7.97 -4.16
CA PHE A 96 -8.45 7.85 -5.43
C PHE A 96 -9.97 7.99 -5.26
N GLN A 97 -10.69 8.08 -6.37
CA GLN A 97 -12.15 8.12 -6.33
C GLN A 97 -12.72 6.88 -5.63
N PRO A 98 -13.88 7.00 -4.96
CA PRO A 98 -14.51 5.88 -4.29
C PRO A 98 -14.68 4.65 -5.19
N GLY A 99 -14.19 3.50 -4.74
CA GLY A 99 -14.24 2.23 -5.49
C GLY A 99 -13.09 2.03 -6.48
N ASP A 100 -12.20 3.02 -6.66
CA ASP A 100 -10.99 2.84 -7.46
C ASP A 100 -10.03 1.85 -6.81
N LEU A 101 -9.37 1.03 -7.62
CA LEU A 101 -8.42 0.01 -7.15
C LEU A 101 -7.22 0.62 -6.42
N GLY A 102 -6.89 1.87 -6.70
CA GLY A 102 -5.85 2.61 -5.98
C GLY A 102 -6.13 2.80 -4.49
N ASN A 103 -7.37 2.63 -4.05
CA ASN A 103 -7.77 2.61 -2.66
C ASN A 103 -7.72 1.20 -2.04
N LEU A 104 -6.90 0.30 -2.57
CA LEU A 104 -6.73 -1.05 -2.01
C LEU A 104 -6.28 -0.97 -0.56
N ILE A 105 -6.99 -1.68 0.32
CA ILE A 105 -6.62 -1.81 1.72
C ILE A 105 -5.71 -3.03 1.87
N ASN A 106 -4.43 -2.80 2.17
CA ASN A 106 -3.53 -3.84 2.63
C ASN A 106 -3.76 -4.10 4.12
N VAL A 107 -3.69 -5.37 4.52
CA VAL A 107 -3.97 -5.81 5.89
C VAL A 107 -2.75 -6.49 6.48
N SER A 108 -2.33 -6.01 7.65
CA SER A 108 -1.37 -6.73 8.49
C SER A 108 -2.08 -7.78 9.32
N GLY A 109 -1.49 -8.96 9.45
CA GLY A 109 -2.08 -10.07 10.19
C GLY A 109 -1.06 -10.83 11.02
N ALA A 110 -1.54 -11.56 12.02
CA ALA A 110 -0.75 -12.48 12.82
C ALA A 110 -1.45 -13.83 12.93
N GLY A 111 -0.66 -14.91 12.89
CA GLY A 111 -1.17 -16.28 13.00
C GLY A 111 -0.30 -17.15 13.90
N VAL A 112 -0.90 -18.17 14.48
CA VAL A 112 -0.14 -19.19 15.24
C VAL A 112 0.31 -20.28 14.27
N MET A 113 1.62 -20.50 14.19
CA MET A 113 2.17 -21.59 13.37
C MET A 113 1.73 -22.95 13.94
N GLU A 114 1.34 -23.87 13.06
CA GLU A 114 0.95 -25.23 13.47
C GLU A 114 2.07 -25.94 14.25
N THR A 115 3.31 -25.72 13.87
CA THR A 115 4.51 -26.28 14.49
C THR A 115 4.93 -25.62 15.80
N SER A 116 4.22 -24.55 16.23
CA SER A 116 4.54 -23.82 17.45
C SER A 116 4.48 -24.74 18.68
N LYS A 117 5.53 -24.72 19.48
CA LYS A 117 5.62 -25.42 20.77
C LYS A 117 4.97 -24.64 21.92
N ASN A 118 4.59 -23.38 21.69
CA ASN A 118 3.96 -22.51 22.69
C ASN A 118 2.71 -21.83 22.08
N LYS A 119 1.73 -22.61 21.66
CA LYS A 119 0.48 -22.10 21.07
C LYS A 119 -0.29 -21.18 22.02
N VAL A 120 -0.34 -21.56 23.31
CA VAL A 120 -1.01 -20.75 24.34
C VAL A 120 -0.38 -19.36 24.49
N GLY A 121 0.95 -19.28 24.48
CA GLY A 121 1.68 -18.00 24.51
C GLY A 121 1.45 -17.17 23.26
N ALA A 122 1.45 -17.83 22.09
CA ALA A 122 1.17 -17.16 20.81
C ALA A 122 -0.27 -16.60 20.75
N GLU A 123 -1.25 -17.36 21.20
CA GLU A 123 -2.65 -16.91 21.27
C GLU A 123 -2.82 -15.71 22.24
N LYS A 124 -2.13 -15.73 23.38
CA LYS A 124 -2.10 -14.59 24.31
C LYS A 124 -1.50 -13.34 23.67
N LEU A 125 -0.42 -13.50 22.90
CA LEU A 125 0.19 -12.38 22.17
C LEU A 125 -0.81 -11.80 21.15
N ILE A 126 -1.44 -12.67 20.35
CA ILE A 126 -2.46 -12.22 19.38
C ILE A 126 -3.60 -11.50 20.09
N SER A 127 -4.10 -12.05 21.19
CA SER A 127 -5.15 -11.40 21.98
C SER A 127 -4.72 -10.03 22.53
N TYR A 128 -3.45 -9.90 22.94
CA TYR A 128 -2.88 -8.63 23.37
C TYR A 128 -2.80 -7.62 22.20
N LEU A 129 -2.33 -8.07 21.02
CA LEU A 129 -2.26 -7.22 19.82
C LEU A 129 -3.65 -6.73 19.39
N LEU A 130 -4.69 -7.53 19.57
CA LEU A 130 -6.07 -7.17 19.25
C LEU A 130 -6.79 -6.38 20.38
N SER A 131 -6.13 -6.14 21.52
CA SER A 131 -6.73 -5.36 22.61
C SER A 131 -6.89 -3.89 22.22
N GLU A 132 -7.93 -3.25 22.78
CA GLU A 132 -8.21 -1.82 22.53
C GLU A 132 -7.00 -0.92 22.79
N ALA A 133 -6.26 -1.17 23.88
CA ALA A 133 -5.08 -0.40 24.23
C ALA A 133 -3.98 -0.50 23.16
N THR A 134 -3.75 -1.71 22.63
CA THR A 134 -2.74 -1.92 21.58
C THR A 134 -3.20 -1.36 20.24
N GLN A 135 -4.48 -1.51 19.90
CA GLN A 135 -5.03 -0.94 18.67
C GLN A 135 -4.97 0.59 18.67
N LYS A 136 -5.24 1.26 19.80
CA LYS A 136 -5.03 2.70 19.95
C LYS A 136 -3.58 3.09 19.70
N ARG A 137 -2.61 2.30 20.18
CA ARG A 137 -1.20 2.54 19.93
C ARG A 137 -0.82 2.36 18.45
N PHE A 138 -1.32 1.36 17.76
CA PHE A 138 -1.10 1.24 16.32
C PHE A 138 -1.59 2.47 15.57
N VAL A 139 -2.78 2.97 15.90
CA VAL A 139 -3.30 4.18 15.25
C VAL A 139 -2.46 5.42 15.58
N SER A 140 -2.06 5.61 16.86
CA SER A 140 -1.30 6.80 17.28
C SER A 140 0.17 6.76 16.87
N ASP A 141 0.82 5.59 16.97
CA ASP A 141 2.27 5.48 16.85
C ASP A 141 2.71 5.13 15.43
N THR A 142 1.90 4.33 14.70
CA THR A 142 2.19 3.88 13.31
C THR A 142 1.26 4.48 12.26
N HIS A 143 0.26 5.24 12.67
CA HIS A 143 -0.74 5.88 11.78
C HIS A 143 -1.49 4.90 10.87
N GLU A 144 -1.62 3.64 11.31
CA GLU A 144 -2.42 2.62 10.62
C GLU A 144 -3.88 2.68 11.06
N TYR A 145 -4.79 2.26 10.19
CA TYR A 145 -6.18 2.09 10.57
C TYR A 145 -6.38 0.80 11.37
N SER A 146 -7.22 0.84 12.40
CA SER A 146 -7.64 -0.37 13.10
C SER A 146 -8.78 -1.06 12.35
N LEU A 147 -8.59 -2.34 12.01
CA LEU A 147 -9.68 -3.18 11.48
C LEU A 147 -10.51 -3.83 12.60
N VAL A 148 -9.97 -3.86 13.83
CA VAL A 148 -10.65 -4.41 15.02
C VAL A 148 -11.59 -3.38 15.62
N LEU A 149 -11.21 -2.11 15.62
CA LEU A 149 -11.96 -0.96 16.12
C LEU A 149 -12.06 0.07 14.98
N PRO A 150 -13.04 -0.09 14.06
CA PRO A 150 -13.11 0.70 12.83
C PRO A 150 -13.31 2.21 13.06
N GLU A 151 -13.73 2.61 14.25
CA GLU A 151 -13.82 4.01 14.65
C GLU A 151 -12.46 4.66 14.92
N LEU A 152 -11.42 3.85 15.14
CA LEU A 152 -10.05 4.35 15.34
C LEU A 152 -9.36 4.55 13.99
N LYS A 153 -8.97 5.78 13.74
CA LYS A 153 -8.29 6.21 12.52
C LYS A 153 -7.18 7.22 12.83
N PRO A 154 -6.19 7.39 11.97
CA PRO A 154 -5.27 8.52 12.06
C PRO A 154 -6.03 9.85 12.03
N GLU A 155 -5.56 10.84 12.80
CA GLU A 155 -6.30 12.09 13.05
C GLU A 155 -6.58 12.85 11.74
N ASP A 156 -5.58 12.95 10.88
CA ASP A 156 -5.65 13.76 9.65
C ASP A 156 -6.20 13.00 8.42
N LEU A 157 -6.69 11.78 8.59
CA LEU A 157 -7.21 10.96 7.50
C LEU A 157 -8.73 10.75 7.61
N PRO A 158 -9.43 10.52 6.47
CA PRO A 158 -10.84 10.16 6.48
C PRO A 158 -11.05 8.81 7.19
N ALA A 159 -12.27 8.52 7.62
CA ALA A 159 -12.61 7.18 8.10
C ALA A 159 -12.43 6.15 6.97
N LEU A 160 -12.05 4.91 7.32
CA LEU A 160 -11.83 3.86 6.31
C LEU A 160 -13.08 3.59 5.46
N SER A 161 -14.27 3.74 6.06
CA SER A 161 -15.57 3.65 5.36
C SER A 161 -15.79 4.76 4.32
N GLU A 162 -15.12 5.90 4.48
CA GLU A 162 -15.21 7.04 3.55
C GLU A 162 -14.26 6.86 2.36
N VAL A 163 -13.14 6.16 2.54
CA VAL A 163 -12.18 5.82 1.48
C VAL A 163 -12.82 4.94 0.41
N LYS A 164 -13.83 4.11 0.79
CA LYS A 164 -14.58 3.23 -0.11
C LYS A 164 -13.64 2.39 -0.99
N ALA A 165 -12.90 1.51 -0.33
CA ALA A 165 -12.02 0.57 -1.01
C ALA A 165 -12.78 -0.30 -2.03
N PRO A 166 -12.09 -0.79 -3.08
CA PRO A 166 -12.66 -1.71 -4.03
C PRO A 166 -12.99 -3.05 -3.35
N ALA A 167 -13.99 -3.78 -3.88
CA ALA A 167 -14.30 -5.13 -3.45
C ALA A 167 -13.26 -6.10 -4.02
N VAL A 168 -12.19 -6.36 -3.28
CA VAL A 168 -11.12 -7.31 -3.62
C VAL A 168 -11.07 -8.40 -2.56
N ASP A 169 -10.99 -9.66 -2.98
CA ASP A 169 -10.76 -10.78 -2.08
C ASP A 169 -9.26 -10.87 -1.74
N LEU A 170 -8.90 -10.37 -0.57
CA LEU A 170 -7.51 -10.35 -0.11
C LEU A 170 -6.92 -11.75 0.07
N SER A 171 -7.74 -12.80 0.26
CA SER A 171 -7.26 -14.18 0.41
C SER A 171 -6.62 -14.73 -0.86
N THR A 172 -6.98 -14.17 -2.02
CA THR A 172 -6.46 -14.58 -3.32
C THR A 172 -5.19 -13.82 -3.72
N LEU A 173 -4.80 -12.78 -2.96
CA LEU A 173 -3.57 -12.02 -3.23
C LEU A 173 -2.28 -12.71 -2.74
N ALA A 174 -2.40 -13.91 -2.15
CA ALA A 174 -1.27 -14.66 -1.60
C ALA A 174 -0.35 -15.27 -2.69
N ASP A 175 -0.85 -15.52 -3.89
CA ASP A 175 -0.04 -16.03 -5.00
C ASP A 175 0.62 -14.87 -5.76
N LEU A 176 1.90 -14.65 -5.42
CA LEU A 176 2.71 -13.62 -6.06
C LEU A 176 3.42 -14.09 -7.33
N GLN A 177 3.36 -15.38 -7.69
CA GLN A 177 4.10 -15.90 -8.85
C GLN A 177 3.62 -15.28 -10.15
N GLU A 178 2.30 -15.23 -10.36
CA GLU A 178 1.70 -14.60 -11.53
C GLU A 178 2.06 -13.11 -11.61
N THR A 179 1.95 -12.41 -10.49
CA THR A 179 2.30 -10.99 -10.38
C THR A 179 3.76 -10.73 -10.72
N GLN A 180 4.69 -11.50 -10.15
CA GLN A 180 6.11 -11.34 -10.43
C GLN A 180 6.44 -11.69 -11.88
N ALA A 181 5.87 -12.75 -12.42
CA ALA A 181 6.01 -13.11 -13.85
C ALA A 181 5.55 -11.98 -14.77
N LEU A 182 4.43 -11.33 -14.44
CA LEU A 182 3.92 -10.19 -15.20
C LEU A 182 4.85 -8.98 -15.10
N LEU A 183 5.35 -8.65 -13.90
CA LEU A 183 6.30 -7.53 -13.70
C LEU A 183 7.61 -7.74 -14.46
N VAL A 184 8.13 -8.99 -14.47
CA VAL A 184 9.30 -9.37 -15.30
C VAL A 184 8.97 -9.24 -16.79
N LYS A 185 7.81 -9.77 -17.23
CA LYS A 185 7.35 -9.73 -18.63
C LYS A 185 7.30 -8.30 -19.18
N VAL A 186 6.80 -7.35 -18.38
CA VAL A 186 6.77 -5.93 -18.78
C VAL A 186 8.09 -5.21 -18.52
N GLY A 187 9.05 -5.85 -17.85
CA GLY A 187 10.39 -5.32 -17.55
C GLY A 187 10.37 -4.18 -16.54
N MET A 188 9.61 -4.36 -15.45
CA MET A 188 9.60 -3.45 -14.29
C MET A 188 10.45 -3.97 -13.12
N ILE A 189 10.74 -5.28 -13.11
CA ILE A 189 11.71 -5.94 -12.21
C ILE A 189 12.57 -6.90 -13.00
#